data_a4abb2d27ecbdd16965b031bc39920e2
#
_entry.id   a4abb2d27ecbdd16965b031bc39920e2
#
_cell.length_a   1.000
_cell.length_b   1.000
_cell.length_c   1.000
_cell.angle_alpha   90.00
_cell.angle_beta   90.00
_cell.angle_gamma   90.00
#
_symmetry.space_group_name_H-M   'P 1'
#
loop_
_entity.id
_entity.type
_entity.pdbx_description
1 polymer ?
#
loop_
_entity_poly.entity_id
_entity_poly.type
_entity_poly.pdbx_seq_one_letter_code
_entity_poly.pdbx_strand_id
1 'polypeptide(L)'
;MLDKLGVNIREEYPFVIFNYGIECDFSNPIVQEARGIIIDLENLDVVCWPFRKFGNYNESYADNIDWPTARVQEKIDGSIVKLWWNKVDGKWQFSTNSMINAKDAIASKKKKKTFLDLIKEADNYVAVQKAISSQFQHEYTYIFELVSPETQVVIKYPQTFLFLIGVRNNVTGKEEKTSGYDICTPKEYNIRSLDDCIKAAQNLNLTFGQV
;
A
#
# COMPACT_ATOMS: atom_id res chain seq x y z
N MET A 1 17.08 5.06 -19.04
CA MET A 1 17.53 5.62 -17.73
C MET A 1 17.00 4.78 -16.57
N LEU A 2 15.71 4.45 -16.52
CA LEU A 2 15.09 3.65 -15.43
C LEU A 2 15.61 2.22 -15.35
N ASP A 3 15.89 1.57 -16.49
CA ASP A 3 16.51 0.24 -16.52
C ASP A 3 17.85 0.18 -15.77
N LYS A 4 18.63 1.27 -15.80
CA LYS A 4 19.88 1.37 -15.04
C LYS A 4 19.68 1.50 -13.53
N LEU A 5 18.48 1.84 -13.10
CA LEU A 5 18.07 1.92 -11.70
C LEU A 5 17.43 0.62 -11.20
N GLY A 6 17.29 -0.40 -12.06
CA GLY A 6 16.63 -1.66 -11.72
C GLY A 6 15.10 -1.56 -11.57
N VAL A 7 14.48 -0.50 -12.07
CA VAL A 7 13.03 -0.30 -12.00
C VAL A 7 12.35 -1.08 -13.11
N ASN A 8 11.43 -1.95 -12.73
CA ASN A 8 10.57 -2.68 -13.66
C ASN A 8 9.43 -1.78 -14.15
N ILE A 9 9.15 -1.84 -15.45
CA ILE A 9 8.14 -1.05 -16.12
C ILE A 9 7.14 -2.00 -16.78
N ARG A 10 5.84 -1.73 -16.59
CA ARG A 10 4.77 -2.41 -17.31
C ARG A 10 3.81 -1.37 -17.89
N GLU A 11 3.57 -1.46 -19.17
CA GLU A 11 2.65 -0.60 -19.90
C GLU A 11 1.37 -1.35 -20.27
N GLU A 12 0.23 -0.72 -20.00
CA GLU A 12 -1.11 -1.07 -20.47
C GLU A 12 -1.78 0.26 -20.88
N TYR A 13 -1.53 0.70 -22.13
CA TYR A 13 -1.92 2.03 -22.58
C TYR A 13 -3.37 2.40 -22.21
N PRO A 14 -3.62 3.62 -21.70
CA PRO A 14 -2.67 4.73 -21.57
C PRO A 14 -1.85 4.73 -20.27
N PHE A 15 -1.87 3.69 -19.48
CA PHE A 15 -1.21 3.64 -18.17
C PHE A 15 0.14 2.91 -18.20
N VAL A 16 1.04 3.37 -17.34
CA VAL A 16 2.31 2.71 -17.05
C VAL A 16 2.51 2.60 -15.54
N ILE A 17 2.94 1.44 -15.07
CA ILE A 17 3.26 1.18 -13.66
C ILE A 17 4.77 0.95 -13.50
N PHE A 18 5.33 1.54 -12.44
CA PHE A 18 6.74 1.40 -12.06
C PHE A 18 6.88 0.67 -10.74
N ASN A 19 7.74 -0.34 -10.71
CA ASN A 19 8.02 -1.10 -9.50
C ASN A 19 9.51 -1.42 -9.38
N TYR A 20 10.13 -1.11 -8.24
CA TYR A 20 11.53 -1.40 -8.00
C TYR A 20 11.80 -2.91 -7.98
N GLY A 21 13.00 -3.31 -8.44
CA GLY A 21 13.52 -4.68 -8.32
C GLY A 21 14.19 -4.94 -6.97
N ILE A 22 14.61 -6.17 -6.76
CA ILE A 22 15.22 -6.62 -5.49
C ILE A 22 16.59 -5.95 -5.25
N GLU A 23 17.35 -5.67 -6.32
CA GLU A 23 18.73 -5.15 -6.27
C GLU A 23 18.82 -3.63 -6.47
N CYS A 24 17.73 -2.91 -6.28
CA CYS A 24 17.70 -1.47 -6.44
C CYS A 24 18.44 -0.74 -5.31
N ASP A 25 19.07 0.39 -5.66
CA ASP A 25 19.59 1.34 -4.68
C ASP A 25 18.47 2.20 -4.10
N PHE A 26 18.05 1.88 -2.88
CA PHE A 26 16.99 2.61 -2.17
C PHE A 26 17.44 3.96 -1.61
N SER A 27 18.71 4.36 -1.74
CA SER A 27 19.11 5.75 -1.48
C SER A 27 18.62 6.71 -2.57
N ASN A 28 18.26 6.19 -3.75
CA ASN A 28 17.74 6.98 -4.85
C ASN A 28 16.23 7.25 -4.69
N PRO A 29 15.79 8.53 -4.61
CA PRO A 29 14.38 8.87 -4.39
C PRO A 29 13.45 8.42 -5.53
N ILE A 30 13.95 8.32 -6.78
CA ILE A 30 13.15 7.80 -7.91
C ILE A 30 12.84 6.32 -7.69
N VAL A 31 13.81 5.56 -7.20
CA VAL A 31 13.62 4.13 -6.87
C VAL A 31 12.63 3.97 -5.72
N GLN A 32 12.73 4.83 -4.69
CA GLN A 32 11.77 4.79 -3.58
C GLN A 32 10.32 5.02 -4.02
N GLU A 33 10.07 5.96 -4.94
CA GLU A 33 8.72 6.22 -5.47
C GLU A 33 8.23 5.11 -6.42
N ALA A 34 9.13 4.33 -7.03
CA ALA A 34 8.78 3.21 -7.92
C ALA A 34 8.21 2.01 -7.15
N ARG A 35 7.19 2.20 -6.31
CA ARG A 35 6.53 1.15 -5.50
C ARG A 35 5.11 0.84 -6.01
N GLY A 36 4.97 0.79 -7.33
CA GLY A 36 3.67 0.58 -7.98
C GLY A 36 2.93 1.89 -8.26
N ILE A 37 3.66 2.98 -8.44
CA ILE A 37 3.11 4.24 -8.94
C ILE A 37 2.62 4.04 -10.37
N ILE A 38 1.44 4.61 -10.70
CA ILE A 38 0.85 4.52 -12.04
C ILE A 38 0.73 5.93 -12.61
N ILE A 39 1.23 6.10 -13.82
CA ILE A 39 1.20 7.34 -14.58
C ILE A 39 0.35 7.14 -15.83
N ASP A 40 -0.49 8.13 -16.15
CA ASP A 40 -1.18 8.25 -17.42
C ASP A 40 -0.25 8.89 -18.46
N LEU A 41 0.06 8.16 -19.51
CA LEU A 41 0.98 8.60 -20.57
C LEU A 41 0.41 9.69 -21.48
N GLU A 42 -0.90 9.89 -21.51
CA GLU A 42 -1.51 10.94 -22.34
C GLU A 42 -1.27 12.34 -21.76
N ASN A 43 -1.35 12.48 -20.42
CA ASN A 43 -1.24 13.76 -19.74
C ASN A 43 -0.01 13.85 -18.84
N LEU A 44 0.70 12.73 -18.63
CA LEU A 44 1.78 12.57 -17.65
C LEU A 44 1.33 12.80 -16.20
N ASP A 45 0.05 12.60 -15.93
CA ASP A 45 -0.53 12.70 -14.61
C ASP A 45 -0.26 11.43 -13.78
N VAL A 46 0.03 11.59 -12.49
CA VAL A 46 0.03 10.48 -11.55
C VAL A 46 -1.42 10.14 -11.21
N VAL A 47 -1.87 8.94 -11.57
CA VAL A 47 -3.24 8.48 -11.30
C VAL A 47 -3.34 7.53 -10.13
N CYS A 48 -2.21 6.91 -9.73
CA CYS A 48 -2.08 6.10 -8.53
C CYS A 48 -0.73 6.37 -7.88
N TRP A 49 -0.73 6.97 -6.70
CA TRP A 49 0.50 7.34 -5.98
C TRP A 49 0.54 6.64 -4.61
N PRO A 50 1.09 5.43 -4.51
CA PRO A 50 1.22 4.71 -3.25
C PRO A 50 2.32 5.30 -2.36
N PHE A 51 2.53 4.69 -1.19
CA PHE A 51 3.70 5.00 -0.37
C PHE A 51 5.00 4.79 -1.15
N ARG A 52 5.96 5.69 -0.99
CA ARG A 52 7.33 5.42 -1.38
C ARG A 52 7.91 4.26 -0.56
N LYS A 53 9.00 3.66 -0.99
CA LYS A 53 9.78 2.74 -0.16
C LYS A 53 10.37 3.53 1.01
N PHE A 54 10.06 3.12 2.21
CA PHE A 54 10.65 3.64 3.45
C PHE A 54 11.52 2.57 4.09
N GLY A 55 12.54 3.01 4.85
CA GLY A 55 13.51 2.15 5.50
C GLY A 55 13.03 1.64 6.85
N ASN A 56 13.62 0.54 7.30
CA ASN A 56 13.54 0.16 8.70
C ASN A 56 14.39 1.12 9.54
N TYR A 57 14.10 1.19 10.83
CA TYR A 57 14.92 1.98 11.73
C TYR A 57 16.41 1.60 11.61
N ASN A 58 17.29 2.59 11.53
CA ASN A 58 18.74 2.48 11.27
C ASN A 58 19.17 2.07 9.84
N GLU A 59 18.27 1.89 8.89
CA GLU A 59 18.69 1.81 7.48
C GLU A 59 19.10 3.21 6.98
N SER A 60 20.13 3.27 6.12
CA SER A 60 20.76 4.53 5.67
C SER A 60 19.79 5.48 4.94
N TYR A 61 18.72 4.96 4.38
CA TYR A 61 17.67 5.71 3.67
C TYR A 61 16.38 5.87 4.50
N ALA A 62 16.39 5.48 5.77
CA ALA A 62 15.25 5.73 6.67
C ALA A 62 15.15 7.21 7.01
N ASP A 63 13.92 7.69 7.11
CA ASP A 63 13.66 9.06 7.56
C ASP A 63 13.98 9.22 9.05
N ASN A 64 14.39 10.42 9.42
CA ASN A 64 14.47 10.80 10.83
C ASN A 64 13.04 10.91 11.41
N ILE A 65 12.83 10.30 12.57
CA ILE A 65 11.52 10.30 13.22
C ILE A 65 11.34 11.61 13.97
N ASP A 66 10.34 12.39 13.60
CA ASP A 66 9.86 13.53 14.38
C ASP A 66 8.80 13.05 15.39
N TRP A 67 9.24 12.68 16.59
CA TRP A 67 8.37 12.09 17.60
C TRP A 67 7.14 12.94 18.00
N PRO A 68 7.20 14.28 18.05
CA PRO A 68 6.03 15.11 18.28
C PRO A 68 4.89 14.90 17.28
N THR A 69 5.19 14.61 16.03
CA THR A 69 4.22 14.43 14.95
C THR A 69 4.06 12.98 14.52
N ALA A 70 4.94 12.09 14.96
CA ALA A 70 4.93 10.67 14.59
C ALA A 70 3.66 9.96 15.05
N ARG A 71 3.16 9.07 14.19
CA ARG A 71 2.09 8.11 14.52
C ARG A 71 2.65 6.71 14.50
N VAL A 72 2.44 5.98 15.59
CA VAL A 72 2.87 4.59 15.70
C VAL A 72 1.66 3.68 15.50
N GLN A 73 1.73 2.84 14.48
CA GLN A 73 0.63 1.98 14.10
C GLN A 73 1.08 0.51 14.07
N GLU A 74 0.12 -0.38 14.28
CA GLU A 74 0.32 -1.80 14.05
C GLU A 74 0.72 -2.03 12.59
N LYS A 75 1.79 -2.80 12.37
CA LYS A 75 2.18 -3.24 11.04
C LYS A 75 1.39 -4.48 10.66
N ILE A 76 0.35 -4.29 9.87
CA ILE A 76 -0.42 -5.40 9.30
C ILE A 76 0.48 -6.18 8.32
N ASP A 77 0.46 -7.49 8.39
CA ASP A 77 1.30 -8.39 7.60
C ASP A 77 0.49 -9.04 6.48
N GLY A 78 0.50 -8.45 5.31
CA GLY A 78 -0.27 -8.90 4.15
C GLY A 78 0.36 -8.49 2.82
N SER A 79 -0.49 -8.11 1.90
CA SER A 79 -0.09 -7.65 0.57
C SER A 79 -0.70 -6.27 0.28
N ILE A 80 0.14 -5.34 -0.16
CA ILE A 80 -0.35 -4.01 -0.55
C ILE A 80 -1.18 -4.10 -1.83
N VAL A 81 -2.39 -3.55 -1.77
CA VAL A 81 -3.23 -3.27 -2.92
C VAL A 81 -3.66 -1.81 -2.88
N LYS A 82 -3.79 -1.19 -4.04
CA LYS A 82 -4.14 0.22 -4.14
C LYS A 82 -5.44 0.37 -4.92
N LEU A 83 -6.29 1.28 -4.46
CA LEU A 83 -7.51 1.66 -5.15
C LEU A 83 -7.33 3.08 -5.68
N TRP A 84 -7.58 3.28 -6.97
CA TRP A 84 -7.43 4.52 -7.69
C TRP A 84 -8.52 4.72 -8.73
N TRP A 85 -8.78 5.96 -9.15
CA TRP A 85 -9.78 6.27 -10.15
C TRP A 85 -9.22 6.12 -11.56
N ASN A 86 -9.74 5.12 -12.29
CA ASN A 86 -9.44 4.96 -13.71
C ASN A 86 -10.41 5.84 -14.53
N LYS A 87 -9.91 7.01 -14.98
CA LYS A 87 -10.71 7.98 -15.72
C LYS A 87 -11.12 7.50 -17.12
N VAL A 88 -10.36 6.57 -17.72
CA VAL A 88 -10.67 6.00 -19.05
C VAL A 88 -11.90 5.13 -18.97
N ASP A 89 -11.97 4.29 -17.95
CA ASP A 89 -13.12 3.39 -17.74
C ASP A 89 -14.25 4.02 -16.91
N GLY A 90 -14.01 5.20 -16.31
CA GLY A 90 -14.96 5.86 -15.41
C GLY A 90 -15.28 5.03 -14.16
N LYS A 91 -14.29 4.32 -13.60
CA LYS A 91 -14.50 3.42 -12.46
C LYS A 91 -13.30 3.35 -11.54
N TRP A 92 -13.57 2.96 -10.30
CA TRP A 92 -12.54 2.61 -9.33
C TRP A 92 -11.87 1.28 -9.71
N GLN A 93 -10.55 1.25 -9.63
CA GLN A 93 -9.74 0.09 -10.01
C GLN A 93 -8.74 -0.25 -8.92
N PHE A 94 -8.66 -1.55 -8.56
CA PHE A 94 -7.59 -2.05 -7.71
C PHE A 94 -6.37 -2.42 -8.53
N SER A 95 -5.18 -2.11 -8.01
CA SER A 95 -3.87 -2.49 -8.54
C SER A 95 -3.02 -3.15 -7.45
N THR A 96 -1.96 -3.85 -7.86
CA THR A 96 -0.89 -4.35 -6.97
C THR A 96 0.40 -3.56 -7.22
N ASN A 97 1.49 -3.87 -6.53
CA ASN A 97 2.76 -3.16 -6.77
C ASN A 97 3.33 -3.38 -8.18
N SER A 98 2.94 -4.45 -8.87
CA SER A 98 3.48 -4.82 -10.19
C SER A 98 2.44 -4.91 -11.30
N MET A 99 1.15 -4.81 -10.98
CA MET A 99 0.06 -4.94 -11.96
C MET A 99 -0.89 -3.76 -11.87
N ILE A 100 -1.21 -3.16 -13.02
CA ILE A 100 -2.13 -2.03 -13.15
C ILE A 100 -3.55 -2.43 -12.73
N ASN A 101 -3.93 -3.69 -12.99
CA ASN A 101 -5.21 -4.23 -12.56
C ASN A 101 -5.01 -5.48 -11.68
N ALA A 102 -5.60 -5.48 -10.50
CA ALA A 102 -5.51 -6.61 -9.56
C ALA A 102 -6.13 -7.91 -10.08
N LYS A 103 -6.99 -7.86 -11.12
CA LYS A 103 -7.53 -9.06 -11.79
C LYS A 103 -6.47 -9.87 -12.53
N ASP A 104 -5.37 -9.21 -12.93
CA ASP A 104 -4.29 -9.83 -13.70
C ASP A 104 -3.13 -10.31 -12.80
N ALA A 105 -3.20 -10.01 -11.52
CA ALA A 105 -2.24 -10.43 -10.50
C ALA A 105 -2.69 -11.73 -9.82
N ILE A 106 -1.93 -12.81 -10.01
CA ILE A 106 -2.22 -14.09 -9.36
C ILE A 106 -1.84 -14.05 -7.89
N ALA A 107 -2.80 -14.22 -7.01
CA ALA A 107 -2.62 -14.29 -5.56
C ALA A 107 -2.37 -15.72 -5.08
N SER A 108 -3.10 -16.70 -5.61
CA SER A 108 -2.95 -18.11 -5.27
C SER A 108 -2.90 -18.97 -6.53
N LYS A 109 -1.72 -19.50 -6.85
CA LYS A 109 -1.56 -20.45 -7.98
C LYS A 109 -2.35 -21.73 -7.76
N LYS A 110 -2.38 -22.24 -6.51
CA LYS A 110 -3.07 -23.49 -6.17
C LYS A 110 -4.58 -23.40 -6.36
N LYS A 111 -5.18 -22.27 -5.98
CA LYS A 111 -6.63 -22.06 -6.10
C LYS A 111 -7.02 -21.24 -7.33
N LYS A 112 -6.04 -20.84 -8.17
CA LYS A 112 -6.23 -20.02 -9.38
C LYS A 112 -6.98 -18.72 -9.08
N LYS A 113 -6.72 -18.10 -7.92
CA LYS A 113 -7.33 -16.83 -7.53
C LYS A 113 -6.42 -15.66 -7.84
N THR A 114 -7.02 -14.58 -8.29
CA THR A 114 -6.38 -13.27 -8.46
C THR A 114 -6.46 -12.46 -7.16
N PHE A 115 -5.69 -11.36 -7.08
CA PHE A 115 -5.83 -10.40 -5.99
C PHE A 115 -7.23 -9.77 -5.98
N LEU A 116 -7.83 -9.52 -7.14
CA LEU A 116 -9.20 -9.00 -7.21
C LEU A 116 -10.22 -9.98 -6.64
N ASP A 117 -10.04 -11.29 -6.83
CA ASP A 117 -10.92 -12.29 -6.23
C ASP A 117 -10.83 -12.25 -4.70
N LEU A 118 -9.62 -12.21 -4.13
CA LEU A 118 -9.43 -12.10 -2.69
C LEU A 118 -9.99 -10.78 -2.14
N ILE A 119 -9.82 -9.67 -2.84
CA ILE A 119 -10.41 -8.38 -2.45
C ILE A 119 -11.94 -8.50 -2.34
N LYS A 120 -12.59 -9.12 -3.32
CA LYS A 120 -14.06 -9.31 -3.32
C LYS A 120 -14.54 -10.30 -2.25
N GLU A 121 -13.70 -11.24 -1.86
CA GLU A 121 -13.97 -12.21 -0.79
C GLU A 121 -13.70 -11.67 0.61
N ALA A 122 -13.13 -10.46 0.74
CA ALA A 122 -12.84 -9.88 2.04
C ALA A 122 -14.14 -9.66 2.85
N ASP A 123 -14.14 -10.07 4.11
CA ASP A 123 -15.31 -9.99 4.99
C ASP A 123 -15.86 -8.57 5.13
N ASN A 124 -14.98 -7.57 4.99
CA ASN A 124 -15.35 -6.16 5.04
C ASN A 124 -15.49 -5.50 3.65
N TYR A 125 -15.54 -6.26 2.56
CA TYR A 125 -15.63 -5.69 1.20
C TYR A 125 -16.85 -4.78 1.01
N VAL A 126 -17.99 -5.14 1.59
CA VAL A 126 -19.22 -4.30 1.53
C VAL A 126 -19.00 -2.94 2.20
N ALA A 127 -18.30 -2.90 3.33
CA ALA A 127 -17.95 -1.63 3.99
C ALA A 127 -17.01 -0.79 3.13
N VAL A 128 -16.02 -1.42 2.48
CA VAL A 128 -15.12 -0.73 1.55
C VAL A 128 -15.90 -0.17 0.35
N GLN A 129 -16.83 -0.92 -0.24
CA GLN A 129 -17.67 -0.41 -1.34
C GLN A 129 -18.55 0.77 -0.91
N LYS A 130 -19.10 0.75 0.31
CA LYS A 130 -19.85 1.87 0.85
C LYS A 130 -18.96 3.12 0.97
N ALA A 131 -17.74 2.99 1.50
CA ALA A 131 -16.80 4.11 1.59
C ALA A 131 -16.39 4.63 0.20
N ILE A 132 -16.17 3.74 -0.78
CA ILE A 132 -15.91 4.12 -2.17
C ILE A 132 -17.02 5.03 -2.72
N SER A 133 -18.28 4.70 -2.45
CA SER A 133 -19.42 5.46 -3.00
C SER A 133 -19.76 6.73 -2.24
N SER A 134 -19.33 6.88 -0.98
CA SER A 134 -19.75 7.99 -0.12
C SER A 134 -18.64 8.89 0.40
N GLN A 135 -17.39 8.41 0.42
CA GLN A 135 -16.27 9.11 1.08
C GLN A 135 -15.05 9.30 0.19
N PHE A 136 -14.86 8.43 -0.84
CA PHE A 136 -13.65 8.46 -1.65
C PHE A 136 -13.74 9.51 -2.77
N GLN A 137 -12.62 10.15 -3.02
CA GLN A 137 -12.45 11.21 -4.02
C GLN A 137 -11.44 10.77 -5.08
N HIS A 138 -11.66 11.14 -6.33
CA HIS A 138 -10.93 10.63 -7.49
C HIS A 138 -9.46 11.03 -7.54
N GLU A 139 -9.11 12.13 -6.89
CA GLU A 139 -7.74 12.66 -6.81
C GLU A 139 -6.86 11.98 -5.76
N TYR A 140 -7.36 10.93 -5.09
CA TYR A 140 -6.59 10.20 -4.08
C TYR A 140 -6.35 8.76 -4.47
N THR A 141 -5.22 8.25 -4.02
CA THR A 141 -4.91 6.82 -3.96
C THR A 141 -5.20 6.30 -2.56
N TYR A 142 -6.02 5.27 -2.44
CA TYR A 142 -6.31 4.58 -1.19
C TYR A 142 -5.49 3.30 -1.12
N ILE A 143 -4.65 3.20 -0.10
CA ILE A 143 -3.66 2.14 0.05
C ILE A 143 -4.18 1.17 1.11
N PHE A 144 -4.35 -0.08 0.74
CA PHE A 144 -4.82 -1.13 1.62
C PHE A 144 -3.77 -2.20 1.84
N GLU A 145 -3.77 -2.80 3.02
CA GLU A 145 -3.13 -4.08 3.28
C GLU A 145 -4.21 -5.17 3.22
N LEU A 146 -4.08 -6.07 2.26
CA LEU A 146 -4.92 -7.24 2.09
C LEU A 146 -4.31 -8.41 2.86
N VAL A 147 -4.97 -8.88 3.89
CA VAL A 147 -4.62 -10.11 4.59
C VAL A 147 -5.51 -11.26 4.13
N SER A 148 -4.95 -12.46 4.00
CA SER A 148 -5.70 -13.63 3.59
C SER A 148 -4.96 -14.90 3.98
N PRO A 149 -5.67 -16.00 4.31
CA PRO A 149 -5.06 -17.32 4.46
C PRO A 149 -4.34 -17.79 3.19
N GLU A 150 -4.71 -17.24 2.04
CA GLU A 150 -4.17 -17.61 0.72
C GLU A 150 -2.84 -16.94 0.38
N THR A 151 -2.58 -15.79 0.98
CA THR A 151 -1.40 -14.96 0.72
C THR A 151 -0.60 -14.69 2.00
N GLN A 152 -0.58 -15.68 2.91
CA GLN A 152 0.17 -15.58 4.16
C GLN A 152 1.63 -15.23 3.90
N VAL A 153 2.13 -14.20 4.58
CA VAL A 153 3.55 -13.82 4.58
C VAL A 153 4.22 -14.39 5.83
N VAL A 154 4.01 -13.79 6.99
CA VAL A 154 4.51 -14.27 8.29
C VAL A 154 3.35 -14.63 9.20
N ILE A 155 2.41 -13.69 9.41
CA ILE A 155 1.26 -13.87 10.31
C ILE A 155 0.15 -14.63 9.59
N LYS A 156 -0.42 -15.62 10.28
CA LYS A 156 -1.58 -16.37 9.79
C LYS A 156 -2.87 -15.67 10.19
N TYR A 157 -3.56 -15.13 9.20
CA TYR A 157 -4.90 -14.59 9.39
C TYR A 157 -5.96 -15.66 9.07
N PRO A 158 -6.99 -15.81 9.89
CA PRO A 158 -8.04 -16.83 9.67
C PRO A 158 -9.01 -16.44 8.55
N GLN A 159 -9.08 -15.14 8.22
CA GLN A 159 -10.05 -14.56 7.30
C GLN A 159 -9.35 -13.64 6.30
N THR A 160 -10.02 -13.37 5.18
CA THR A 160 -9.57 -12.35 4.23
C THR A 160 -10.15 -11.00 4.62
N PHE A 161 -9.29 -9.97 4.72
CA PHE A 161 -9.69 -8.66 5.22
C PHE A 161 -8.86 -7.54 4.59
N LEU A 162 -9.44 -6.33 4.49
CA LEU A 162 -8.80 -5.14 3.96
C LEU A 162 -8.63 -4.09 5.07
N PHE A 163 -7.40 -3.65 5.31
CA PHE A 163 -7.09 -2.54 6.21
C PHE A 163 -6.66 -1.33 5.40
N LEU A 164 -7.32 -0.19 5.58
CA LEU A 164 -6.87 1.07 4.98
C LEU A 164 -5.65 1.55 5.76
N ILE A 165 -4.48 1.47 5.14
CA ILE A 165 -3.20 1.82 5.77
C ILE A 165 -2.68 3.20 5.36
N GLY A 166 -3.23 3.78 4.28
CA GLY A 166 -2.85 5.12 3.83
C GLY A 166 -3.77 5.70 2.78
N VAL A 167 -3.73 7.02 2.68
CA VAL A 167 -4.40 7.81 1.66
C VAL A 167 -3.40 8.84 1.16
N ARG A 168 -3.21 8.95 -0.14
CA ARG A 168 -2.26 9.91 -0.72
C ARG A 168 -2.91 10.71 -1.85
N ASN A 169 -2.73 12.00 -1.83
CA ASN A 169 -3.21 12.88 -2.88
C ASN A 169 -2.33 12.77 -4.13
N ASN A 170 -2.93 12.48 -5.28
CA ASN A 170 -2.22 12.23 -6.54
C ASN A 170 -1.64 13.49 -7.19
N VAL A 171 -2.05 14.68 -6.74
CA VAL A 171 -1.57 15.97 -7.28
C VAL A 171 -0.41 16.50 -6.44
N THR A 172 -0.54 16.44 -5.12
CA THR A 172 0.43 17.05 -4.19
C THR A 172 1.44 16.05 -3.63
N GLY A 173 1.16 14.75 -3.75
CA GLY A 173 1.94 13.69 -3.14
C GLY A 173 1.84 13.63 -1.61
N LYS A 174 0.98 14.45 -0.99
CA LYS A 174 0.81 14.47 0.47
C LYS A 174 0.00 13.27 0.94
N GLU A 175 0.45 12.71 2.06
CA GLU A 175 -0.29 11.69 2.79
C GLU A 175 -1.34 12.34 3.69
N GLU A 176 -2.53 11.74 3.69
CA GLU A 176 -3.67 12.17 4.50
C GLU A 176 -3.93 11.18 5.63
N LYS A 177 -4.67 11.63 6.63
CA LYS A 177 -5.05 10.76 7.75
C LYS A 177 -6.08 9.72 7.30
N THR A 178 -5.90 8.48 7.75
CA THR A 178 -6.86 7.40 7.53
C THR A 178 -8.06 7.46 8.49
N SER A 179 -7.95 8.24 9.59
CA SER A 179 -9.05 8.45 10.52
C SER A 179 -10.15 9.31 9.90
N GLY A 180 -11.37 8.86 9.95
CA GLY A 180 -12.53 9.53 9.33
C GLY A 180 -13.18 8.74 8.20
N TYR A 181 -12.55 7.68 7.74
CA TYR A 181 -13.17 6.70 6.85
C TYR A 181 -13.84 5.58 7.65
N ASP A 182 -15.05 5.20 7.26
CA ASP A 182 -15.82 4.11 7.90
C ASP A 182 -15.30 2.72 7.49
N ILE A 183 -13.99 2.53 7.54
CA ILE A 183 -13.30 1.28 7.21
C ILE A 183 -12.26 0.96 8.28
N CYS A 184 -11.91 -0.32 8.39
CA CYS A 184 -10.86 -0.76 9.32
C CYS A 184 -9.50 -0.17 8.96
N THR A 185 -8.83 0.36 9.95
CA THR A 185 -7.46 0.87 9.89
C THR A 185 -6.59 0.09 10.90
N PRO A 186 -5.26 0.09 10.74
CA PRO A 186 -4.37 -0.44 11.76
C PRO A 186 -4.60 0.21 13.11
N LYS A 187 -4.39 -0.55 14.18
CA LYS A 187 -4.43 -0.01 15.54
C LYS A 187 -3.33 1.03 15.71
N GLU A 188 -3.68 2.17 16.28
CA GLU A 188 -2.73 3.25 16.60
C GLU A 188 -2.37 3.20 18.08
N TYR A 189 -1.09 3.41 18.38
CA TYR A 189 -0.54 3.38 19.73
C TYR A 189 -0.07 4.78 20.13
N ASN A 190 -0.41 5.21 21.34
CA ASN A 190 0.07 6.49 21.87
C ASN A 190 1.51 6.35 22.40
N ILE A 191 2.47 6.29 21.48
CA ILE A 191 3.90 6.11 21.74
C ILE A 191 4.63 7.35 21.21
N ARG A 192 5.64 7.82 21.96
CA ARG A 192 6.34 9.07 21.71
C ARG A 192 7.86 8.93 21.72
N SER A 193 8.37 7.70 21.80
CA SER A 193 9.81 7.41 21.75
C SER A 193 10.08 6.02 21.18
N LEU A 194 11.29 5.80 20.73
CA LEU A 194 11.74 4.47 20.31
C LEU A 194 11.72 3.46 21.45
N ASP A 195 12.14 3.88 22.65
CA ASP A 195 12.15 3.01 23.84
C ASP A 195 10.74 2.51 24.18
N ASP A 196 9.73 3.36 24.03
CA ASP A 196 8.34 2.97 24.26
C ASP A 196 7.83 2.02 23.15
N CYS A 197 8.29 2.19 21.91
CA CYS A 197 8.02 1.24 20.83
C CYS A 197 8.59 -0.15 21.19
N ILE A 198 9.85 -0.20 21.63
CA ILE A 198 10.52 -1.45 22.01
C ILE A 198 9.80 -2.13 23.17
N LYS A 199 9.41 -1.39 24.20
CA LYS A 199 8.63 -1.92 25.33
C LYS A 199 7.26 -2.44 24.90
N ALA A 200 6.57 -1.72 24.01
CA ALA A 200 5.28 -2.14 23.49
C ALA A 200 5.40 -3.44 22.68
N ALA A 201 6.41 -3.54 21.81
CA ALA A 201 6.68 -4.74 21.03
C ALA A 201 6.98 -5.97 21.94
N GLN A 202 7.78 -5.80 22.98
CA GLN A 202 8.09 -6.86 23.95
C GLN A 202 6.83 -7.34 24.69
N ASN A 203 5.95 -6.41 25.10
CA ASN A 203 4.71 -6.73 25.81
C ASN A 203 3.68 -7.45 24.92
N LEU A 204 3.73 -7.23 23.60
CA LEU A 204 2.85 -7.87 22.65
C LEU A 204 3.40 -9.21 22.13
N ASN A 205 4.57 -9.65 22.60
CA ASN A 205 5.30 -10.81 22.05
C ASN A 205 5.49 -10.72 20.52
N LEU A 206 5.59 -9.51 20.00
CA LEU A 206 5.82 -9.29 18.57
C LEU A 206 7.28 -9.56 18.24
N THR A 207 7.53 -10.24 17.14
CA THR A 207 8.88 -10.43 16.62
C THR A 207 9.42 -9.13 16.01
N PHE A 208 10.74 -8.96 16.05
CA PHE A 208 11.45 -7.84 15.43
C PHE A 208 11.01 -7.71 13.95
N GLY A 209 10.50 -6.53 13.56
CA GLY A 209 9.96 -6.26 12.22
C GLY A 209 8.45 -6.07 12.15
N GLN A 210 7.73 -6.26 13.25
CA GLN A 210 6.28 -6.00 13.39
C GLN A 210 5.97 -4.68 14.12
N VAL A 211 6.99 -3.87 14.38
CA VAL A 211 6.87 -2.54 15.00
C VAL A 211 7.33 -1.48 14.00
#